data_27d3567afd30cc1cc15f467c2fe3d3ac
#
_entry.id   27d3567afd30cc1cc15f467c2fe3d3ac
#
_cell.length_a   1.000
_cell.length_b   1.000
_cell.length_c   1.000
_cell.angle_alpha   90.00
_cell.angle_beta   90.00
_cell.angle_gamma   90.00
#
_symmetry.space_group_name_H-M   'P 1'
#
loop_
_entity.id
_entity.type
_entity.pdbx_description
1 polymer ?
#
loop_
_entity_poly.entity_id
_entity_poly.type
_entity_poly.pdbx_seq_one_letter_code
_entity_poly.pdbx_strand_id
1 'polypeptide(L)'
;MAPEDRRAALIAATIPLLHEHGLDVSTKQIAQAAGVAEGTIFGVFPDKRSLLTAAMVQAFDPAPTIDAVAAIGPGRDLRGRLAAAATLIMKRFAHNARLMAAVRHAHHANDPAGIVRMNRAREQLLAALTELIEPDAALLRRSPAEVARLVLLFCGANTYGPFADRRFDGDELVSLLLDGLLVQPDHSHGGV
;
A
#
# COMPACT_ATOMS: atom_id res chain seq x y z
N MET A 1 16.58 27.16 -9.23
CA MET A 1 16.04 25.97 -8.57
C MET A 1 17.16 25.28 -7.82
N ALA A 2 17.00 25.11 -6.50
CA ALA A 2 18.01 24.46 -5.67
C ALA A 2 18.29 23.02 -6.14
N PRO A 3 19.46 22.42 -5.86
CA PRO A 3 19.78 21.04 -6.24
C PRO A 3 18.75 20.03 -5.71
N GLU A 4 18.26 20.23 -4.49
CA GLU A 4 17.25 19.39 -3.86
C GLU A 4 15.89 19.47 -4.54
N ASP A 5 15.45 20.69 -4.94
CA ASP A 5 14.20 20.86 -5.69
C ASP A 5 14.27 20.14 -7.04
N ARG A 6 15.42 20.18 -7.70
CA ARG A 6 15.63 19.48 -8.98
C ARG A 6 15.62 17.98 -8.81
N ARG A 7 16.19 17.49 -7.72
CA ARG A 7 16.15 16.09 -7.36
C ARG A 7 14.70 15.62 -7.12
N ALA A 8 13.94 16.34 -6.33
CA ALA A 8 12.55 16.07 -6.05
C ALA A 8 11.68 16.08 -7.31
N ALA A 9 11.87 17.06 -8.20
CA ALA A 9 11.16 17.18 -9.47
C ALA A 9 11.43 15.98 -10.40
N LEU A 10 12.69 15.53 -10.51
CA LEU A 10 13.06 14.34 -11.29
C LEU A 10 12.42 13.07 -10.74
N ILE A 11 12.42 12.89 -9.42
CA ILE A 11 11.79 11.75 -8.75
C ILE A 11 10.28 11.78 -9.02
N ALA A 12 9.61 12.93 -8.80
CA ALA A 12 8.19 13.08 -9.00
C ALA A 12 7.76 12.80 -10.46
N ALA A 13 8.53 13.26 -11.44
CA ALA A 13 8.28 12.96 -12.86
C ALA A 13 8.51 11.48 -13.23
N THR A 14 9.37 10.79 -12.50
CA THR A 14 9.69 9.37 -12.75
C THR A 14 8.60 8.42 -12.24
N ILE A 15 7.92 8.73 -11.13
CA ILE A 15 6.94 7.84 -10.51
C ILE A 15 5.80 7.44 -11.46
N PRO A 16 5.10 8.33 -12.18
CA PRO A 16 4.07 7.95 -13.13
C PRO A 16 4.59 7.02 -14.23
N LEU A 17 5.80 7.28 -14.73
CA LEU A 17 6.43 6.47 -15.78
C LEU A 17 6.77 5.06 -15.26
N LEU A 18 7.16 4.92 -14.00
CA LEU A 18 7.37 3.62 -13.36
C LEU A 18 6.06 2.82 -13.27
N HIS A 19 4.93 3.47 -13.01
CA HIS A 19 3.62 2.80 -13.01
C HIS A 19 3.18 2.36 -14.41
N GLU A 20 3.54 3.12 -15.44
CA GLU A 20 3.18 2.84 -16.83
C GLU A 20 4.13 1.84 -17.49
N HIS A 21 5.43 2.05 -17.38
CA HIS A 21 6.47 1.33 -18.11
C HIS A 21 7.32 0.40 -17.25
N GLY A 22 7.09 0.36 -15.93
CA GLY A 22 7.94 -0.41 -15.01
C GLY A 22 9.38 0.10 -14.99
N LEU A 23 10.34 -0.82 -14.92
CA LEU A 23 11.77 -0.49 -14.88
C LEU A 23 12.39 -0.20 -16.26
N ASP A 24 11.63 -0.41 -17.35
CA ASP A 24 12.10 -0.23 -18.74
C ASP A 24 12.05 1.24 -19.20
N VAL A 25 11.52 2.14 -18.34
CA VAL A 25 11.48 3.58 -18.62
C VAL A 25 12.88 4.11 -18.99
N SER A 26 12.98 4.90 -20.06
CA SER A 26 14.25 5.49 -20.52
C SER A 26 14.53 6.84 -19.86
N THR A 27 15.81 7.23 -19.79
CA THR A 27 16.24 8.56 -19.33
C THR A 27 15.66 9.68 -20.17
N LYS A 28 15.49 9.44 -21.49
CA LYS A 28 14.83 10.39 -22.40
C LYS A 28 13.37 10.64 -22.05
N GLN A 29 12.61 9.59 -21.72
CA GLN A 29 11.21 9.73 -21.25
C GLN A 29 11.14 10.50 -19.93
N ILE A 30 12.04 10.20 -18.99
CA ILE A 30 12.11 10.91 -17.72
C ILE A 30 12.44 12.38 -17.91
N ALA A 31 13.44 12.70 -18.71
CA ALA A 31 13.83 14.08 -19.03
C ALA A 31 12.66 14.88 -19.66
N GLN A 32 11.97 14.24 -20.60
CA GLN A 32 10.79 14.83 -21.25
C GLN A 32 9.67 15.09 -20.23
N ALA A 33 9.35 14.14 -19.37
CA ALA A 33 8.32 14.28 -18.35
C ALA A 33 8.68 15.34 -17.30
N ALA A 34 9.97 15.47 -16.98
CA ALA A 34 10.47 16.49 -16.05
C ALA A 34 10.68 17.88 -16.68
N GLY A 35 10.55 18.00 -18.01
CA GLY A 35 10.78 19.26 -18.71
C GLY A 35 12.23 19.74 -18.68
N VAL A 36 13.21 18.81 -18.70
CA VAL A 36 14.64 19.11 -18.63
C VAL A 36 15.42 18.42 -19.78
N ALA A 37 16.65 18.88 -20.01
CA ALA A 37 17.57 18.15 -20.91
C ALA A 37 18.01 16.83 -20.25
N GLU A 38 18.21 15.77 -21.02
CA GLU A 38 18.60 14.45 -20.52
C GLU A 38 19.88 14.48 -19.69
N GLY A 39 20.87 15.28 -20.11
CA GLY A 39 22.11 15.50 -19.35
C GLY A 39 21.91 16.07 -17.94
N THR A 40 20.79 16.74 -17.69
CA THR A 40 20.46 17.29 -16.36
C THR A 40 20.24 16.15 -15.34
N ILE A 41 19.77 15.00 -15.76
CA ILE A 41 19.58 13.83 -14.89
C ILE A 41 20.90 13.42 -14.29
N PHE A 42 21.95 13.33 -15.11
CA PHE A 42 23.30 12.89 -14.68
C PHE A 42 24.05 13.95 -13.88
N GLY A 43 23.58 15.19 -13.88
CA GLY A 43 24.06 16.24 -12.95
C GLY A 43 23.47 16.11 -11.54
N VAL A 44 22.42 15.27 -11.37
CA VAL A 44 21.72 15.11 -10.07
C VAL A 44 21.85 13.67 -9.55
N PHE A 45 21.82 12.68 -10.45
CA PHE A 45 21.93 11.26 -10.14
C PHE A 45 23.13 10.66 -10.86
N PRO A 46 23.93 9.81 -10.20
CA PRO A 46 25.13 9.21 -10.81
C PRO A 46 24.77 8.31 -12.00
N ASP A 47 23.60 7.70 -11.99
CA ASP A 47 23.10 6.82 -13.03
C ASP A 47 21.57 6.71 -13.01
N LYS A 48 20.97 6.11 -14.04
CA LYS A 48 19.54 5.83 -14.16
C LYS A 48 19.05 4.98 -12.98
N ARG A 49 19.81 3.99 -12.56
CA ARG A 49 19.42 3.07 -11.48
C ARG A 49 19.20 3.80 -10.16
N SER A 50 20.07 4.73 -9.83
CA SER A 50 19.95 5.56 -8.63
C SER A 50 18.69 6.43 -8.64
N LEU A 51 18.33 6.99 -9.79
CA LEU A 51 17.08 7.74 -9.95
C LEU A 51 15.85 6.81 -9.80
N LEU A 52 15.84 5.66 -10.49
CA LEU A 52 14.73 4.69 -10.38
C LEU A 52 14.57 4.18 -8.94
N THR A 53 15.68 3.90 -8.25
CA THR A 53 15.66 3.48 -6.84
C THR A 53 15.04 4.58 -5.95
N ALA A 54 15.44 5.83 -6.12
CA ALA A 54 14.87 6.94 -5.36
C ALA A 54 13.36 7.12 -5.64
N ALA A 55 12.94 6.99 -6.90
CA ALA A 55 11.54 7.06 -7.29
C ALA A 55 10.72 5.88 -6.73
N MET A 56 11.26 4.67 -6.73
CA MET A 56 10.62 3.50 -6.10
C MET A 56 10.45 3.67 -4.59
N VAL A 57 11.48 4.19 -3.91
CA VAL A 57 11.39 4.47 -2.46
C VAL A 57 10.22 5.41 -2.17
N GLN A 58 10.06 6.46 -2.96
CA GLN A 58 8.95 7.40 -2.79
C GLN A 58 7.59 6.80 -3.21
N ALA A 59 7.53 6.04 -4.31
CA ALA A 59 6.31 5.36 -4.74
C ALA A 59 5.77 4.36 -3.71
N PHE A 60 6.69 3.69 -3.00
CA PHE A 60 6.34 2.72 -1.95
C PHE A 60 6.25 3.33 -0.55
N ASP A 61 6.35 4.64 -0.39
CA ASP A 61 6.20 5.30 0.92
C ASP A 61 4.79 5.04 1.48
N PRO A 62 4.64 4.44 2.66
CA PRO A 62 3.34 4.16 3.26
C PRO A 62 2.69 5.39 3.92
N ALA A 63 3.43 6.46 4.16
CA ALA A 63 2.98 7.60 4.95
C ALA A 63 1.63 8.18 4.50
N PRO A 64 1.37 8.44 3.20
CA PRO A 64 0.07 8.98 2.78
C PRO A 64 -1.11 8.06 3.10
N THR A 65 -0.90 6.74 3.11
CA THR A 65 -1.96 5.77 3.46
C THR A 65 -2.13 5.70 4.97
N ILE A 66 -1.04 5.76 5.75
CA ILE A 66 -1.08 5.80 7.20
C ILE A 66 -1.83 7.04 7.68
N ASP A 67 -1.53 8.22 7.12
CA ASP A 67 -2.21 9.47 7.43
C ASP A 67 -3.72 9.39 7.10
N ALA A 68 -4.06 8.78 5.95
CA ALA A 68 -5.45 8.59 5.57
C ALA A 68 -6.19 7.59 6.50
N VAL A 69 -5.52 6.53 6.96
CA VAL A 69 -6.07 5.59 7.97
C VAL A 69 -6.25 6.29 9.31
N ALA A 70 -5.28 7.06 9.77
CA ALA A 70 -5.37 7.82 11.01
C ALA A 70 -6.48 8.90 10.99
N ALA A 71 -6.81 9.41 9.80
CA ALA A 71 -7.89 10.37 9.60
C ALA A 71 -9.30 9.74 9.60
N ILE A 72 -9.41 8.41 9.67
CA ILE A 72 -10.71 7.73 9.82
C ILE A 72 -11.27 8.05 11.20
N GLY A 73 -12.27 8.93 11.24
CA GLY A 73 -12.84 9.45 12.50
C GLY A 73 -13.66 8.41 13.26
N PRO A 74 -13.91 8.67 14.56
CA PRO A 74 -14.67 7.79 15.46
C PRO A 74 -16.16 7.75 15.18
N GLY A 75 -16.67 8.53 14.23
CA GLY A 75 -18.10 8.58 13.86
C GLY A 75 -18.63 7.33 13.16
N ARG A 76 -17.79 6.31 12.93
CA ARG A 76 -18.17 5.01 12.39
C ARG A 76 -17.95 3.92 13.45
N ASP A 77 -18.73 2.85 13.36
CA ASP A 77 -18.46 1.63 14.14
C ASP A 77 -17.16 0.94 13.67
N LEU A 78 -16.72 -0.06 14.41
CA LEU A 78 -15.51 -0.83 14.08
C LEU A 78 -15.53 -1.35 12.63
N ARG A 79 -16.68 -1.90 12.19
CA ARG A 79 -16.85 -2.44 10.84
C ARG A 79 -16.61 -1.38 9.77
N GLY A 80 -17.27 -0.24 9.88
CA GLY A 80 -17.16 0.86 8.92
C GLY A 80 -15.75 1.48 8.92
N ARG A 81 -15.06 1.51 10.07
CA ARG A 81 -13.66 1.97 10.14
C ARG A 81 -12.70 0.98 9.46
N LEU A 82 -12.84 -0.31 9.73
CA LEU A 82 -12.05 -1.36 9.09
C LEU A 82 -12.27 -1.42 7.58
N ALA A 83 -13.52 -1.31 7.12
CA ALA A 83 -13.85 -1.31 5.69
C ALA A 83 -13.23 -0.11 4.96
N ALA A 84 -13.28 1.08 5.56
CA ALA A 84 -12.63 2.26 5.02
C ALA A 84 -11.10 2.09 4.96
N ALA A 85 -10.48 1.57 6.02
CA ALA A 85 -9.04 1.30 6.06
C ALA A 85 -8.62 0.24 5.01
N ALA A 86 -9.36 -0.87 4.91
CA ALA A 86 -9.11 -1.91 3.91
C ALA A 86 -9.19 -1.35 2.49
N THR A 87 -10.19 -0.52 2.20
CA THR A 87 -10.34 0.16 0.90
C THR A 87 -9.14 1.03 0.56
N LEU A 88 -8.65 1.84 1.51
CA LEU A 88 -7.46 2.69 1.33
C LEU A 88 -6.21 1.85 1.04
N ILE A 89 -6.01 0.78 1.80
CA ILE A 89 -4.85 -0.11 1.66
C ILE A 89 -4.91 -0.86 0.33
N MET A 90 -6.06 -1.42 -0.04
CA MET A 90 -6.23 -2.13 -1.32
C MET A 90 -6.04 -1.19 -2.51
N LYS A 91 -6.55 0.05 -2.44
CA LYS A 91 -6.33 1.08 -3.48
C LYS A 91 -4.84 1.36 -3.66
N ARG A 92 -4.08 1.51 -2.57
CA ARG A 92 -2.63 1.67 -2.60
C ARG A 92 -1.93 0.47 -3.23
N PHE A 93 -2.30 -0.74 -2.81
CA PHE A 93 -1.72 -1.97 -3.34
C PHE A 93 -1.99 -2.14 -4.84
N ALA A 94 -3.22 -1.87 -5.27
CA ALA A 94 -3.60 -1.90 -6.67
C ALA A 94 -2.83 -0.87 -7.50
N HIS A 95 -2.65 0.34 -6.97
CA HIS A 95 -1.86 1.39 -7.63
C HIS A 95 -0.41 0.95 -7.86
N ASN A 96 0.20 0.27 -6.89
CA ASN A 96 1.58 -0.18 -6.96
C ASN A 96 1.75 -1.61 -7.56
N ALA A 97 0.67 -2.28 -7.98
CA ALA A 97 0.72 -3.69 -8.36
C ALA A 97 1.67 -3.98 -9.52
N ARG A 98 1.63 -3.15 -10.58
CA ARG A 98 2.52 -3.28 -11.76
C ARG A 98 3.98 -3.08 -11.37
N LEU A 99 4.28 -2.05 -10.60
CA LEU A 99 5.62 -1.75 -10.14
C LEU A 99 6.16 -2.87 -9.24
N MET A 100 5.33 -3.40 -8.34
CA MET A 100 5.67 -4.53 -7.50
C MET A 100 5.96 -5.80 -8.32
N ALA A 101 5.18 -6.05 -9.39
CA ALA A 101 5.44 -7.15 -10.30
C ALA A 101 6.77 -6.97 -11.03
N ALA A 102 7.04 -5.78 -11.57
CA ALA A 102 8.30 -5.46 -12.26
C ALA A 102 9.52 -5.64 -11.34
N VAL A 103 9.45 -5.20 -10.09
CA VAL A 103 10.51 -5.39 -9.09
C VAL A 103 10.76 -6.88 -8.82
N ARG A 104 9.72 -7.70 -8.71
CA ARG A 104 9.87 -9.16 -8.51
C ARG A 104 10.52 -9.85 -9.71
N HIS A 105 10.14 -9.47 -10.95
CA HIS A 105 10.69 -10.07 -12.17
C HIS A 105 12.14 -9.67 -12.43
N ALA A 106 12.53 -8.45 -12.06
CA ALA A 106 13.89 -7.94 -12.30
C ALA A 106 14.98 -8.57 -11.41
N HIS A 107 14.71 -9.67 -10.71
CA HIS A 107 15.63 -10.32 -9.76
C HIS A 107 16.21 -9.37 -8.69
N HIS A 108 15.52 -8.26 -8.42
CA HIS A 108 15.81 -7.39 -7.29
C HIS A 108 15.41 -8.03 -5.94
N ALA A 109 15.03 -9.32 -5.96
CA ALA A 109 14.78 -10.12 -4.77
C ALA A 109 16.00 -10.21 -3.81
N ASN A 110 17.18 -9.85 -4.29
CA ASN A 110 18.41 -9.79 -3.50
C ASN A 110 18.85 -8.35 -3.15
N ASP A 111 17.92 -7.37 -3.13
CA ASP A 111 18.19 -6.06 -2.52
C ASP A 111 17.85 -6.11 -1.02
N PRO A 112 18.80 -6.35 -0.11
CA PRO A 112 18.53 -6.41 1.32
C PRO A 112 17.93 -5.12 1.85
N ALA A 113 18.35 -3.98 1.30
CA ALA A 113 17.81 -2.68 1.69
C ALA A 113 16.35 -2.51 1.26
N GLY A 114 15.96 -3.02 0.09
CA GLY A 114 14.57 -3.05 -0.37
C GLY A 114 13.69 -3.92 0.51
N ILE A 115 14.17 -5.10 0.90
CA ILE A 115 13.46 -6.00 1.83
C ILE A 115 13.23 -5.32 3.18
N VAL A 116 14.26 -4.68 3.75
CA VAL A 116 14.16 -3.95 5.02
C VAL A 116 13.14 -2.83 4.91
N ARG A 117 13.16 -2.03 3.83
CA ARG A 117 12.18 -0.94 3.59
C ARG A 117 10.76 -1.48 3.50
N MET A 118 10.55 -2.59 2.78
CA MET A 118 9.23 -3.19 2.61
C MET A 118 8.69 -3.75 3.94
N ASN A 119 9.54 -4.39 4.74
CA ASN A 119 9.17 -4.87 6.07
C ASN A 119 8.79 -3.70 6.98
N ARG A 120 9.57 -2.63 6.99
CA ARG A 120 9.28 -1.42 7.77
C ARG A 120 7.94 -0.78 7.35
N ALA A 121 7.70 -0.64 6.05
CA ALA A 121 6.42 -0.13 5.55
C ALA A 121 5.23 -0.99 6.00
N ARG A 122 5.39 -2.31 5.99
CA ARG A 122 4.38 -3.24 6.49
C ARG A 122 4.14 -3.07 7.99
N GLU A 123 5.21 -2.95 8.78
CA GLU A 123 5.11 -2.74 10.23
C GLU A 123 4.40 -1.42 10.57
N GLN A 124 4.68 -0.36 9.83
CA GLN A 124 4.01 0.93 10.00
C GLN A 124 2.50 0.85 9.67
N LEU A 125 2.12 0.14 8.60
CA LEU A 125 0.71 -0.09 8.28
C LEU A 125 0.02 -0.95 9.34
N LEU A 126 0.70 -1.97 9.87
CA LEU A 126 0.18 -2.79 10.97
C LEU A 126 -0.04 -1.97 12.23
N ALA A 127 0.89 -1.08 12.59
CA ALA A 127 0.75 -0.19 13.74
C ALA A 127 -0.46 0.73 13.58
N ALA A 128 -0.61 1.39 12.44
CA ALA A 128 -1.74 2.29 12.16
C ALA A 128 -3.09 1.55 12.21
N LEU A 129 -3.17 0.32 11.68
CA LEU A 129 -4.37 -0.50 11.78
C LEU A 129 -4.65 -0.93 13.23
N THR A 130 -3.62 -1.29 13.98
CA THR A 130 -3.76 -1.67 15.39
C THR A 130 -4.33 -0.51 16.21
N GLU A 131 -3.79 0.69 16.05
CA GLU A 131 -4.29 1.92 16.70
C GLU A 131 -5.75 2.22 16.32
N LEU A 132 -6.12 2.01 15.05
CA LEU A 132 -7.50 2.18 14.59
C LEU A 132 -8.48 1.23 15.29
N ILE A 133 -8.04 0.02 15.62
CA ILE A 133 -8.86 -1.07 16.19
C ILE A 133 -8.89 -1.01 17.72
N GLU A 134 -7.84 -0.50 18.35
CA GLU A 134 -7.63 -0.54 19.82
C GLU A 134 -8.84 -0.09 20.64
N PRO A 135 -9.59 0.98 20.28
CA PRO A 135 -10.76 1.41 21.03
C PRO A 135 -11.87 0.35 21.16
N ASP A 136 -11.92 -0.61 20.23
CA ASP A 136 -12.93 -1.67 20.19
C ASP A 136 -12.38 -3.05 20.55
N ALA A 137 -11.23 -3.12 21.19
CA ALA A 137 -10.57 -4.39 21.55
C ALA A 137 -11.51 -5.35 22.30
N ALA A 138 -12.38 -4.82 23.16
CA ALA A 138 -13.35 -5.60 23.94
C ALA A 138 -14.42 -6.31 23.08
N LEU A 139 -14.66 -5.88 21.84
CA LEU A 139 -15.58 -6.49 20.90
C LEU A 139 -14.97 -7.67 20.13
N LEU A 140 -13.67 -7.88 20.25
CA LEU A 140 -12.93 -8.81 19.43
C LEU A 140 -12.55 -10.07 20.21
N ARG A 141 -12.58 -11.21 19.52
CA ARG A 141 -12.09 -12.51 20.06
C ARG A 141 -10.56 -12.64 19.97
N ARG A 142 -9.90 -11.72 19.30
CA ARG A 142 -8.45 -11.67 19.06
C ARG A 142 -7.93 -10.28 19.36
N SER A 143 -6.65 -10.18 19.65
CA SER A 143 -6.03 -8.87 19.88
C SER A 143 -6.15 -7.95 18.67
N PRO A 144 -6.20 -6.62 18.86
CA PRO A 144 -6.18 -5.65 17.77
C PRO A 144 -5.04 -5.87 16.78
N ALA A 145 -3.85 -6.24 17.26
CA ALA A 145 -2.70 -6.54 16.42
C ALA A 145 -2.89 -7.78 15.54
N GLU A 146 -3.54 -8.84 16.05
CA GLU A 146 -3.86 -10.03 15.24
C GLU A 146 -4.91 -9.70 14.18
N VAL A 147 -5.94 -8.93 14.52
CA VAL A 147 -6.96 -8.48 13.55
C VAL A 147 -6.35 -7.58 12.48
N ALA A 148 -5.52 -6.62 12.85
CA ALA A 148 -4.78 -5.77 11.92
C ALA A 148 -3.94 -6.61 10.94
N ARG A 149 -3.25 -7.64 11.46
CA ARG A 149 -2.46 -8.56 10.64
C ARG A 149 -3.31 -9.34 9.64
N LEU A 150 -4.50 -9.83 10.05
CA LEU A 150 -5.43 -10.52 9.17
C LEU A 150 -5.96 -9.58 8.08
N VAL A 151 -6.41 -8.38 8.44
CA VAL A 151 -6.87 -7.36 7.47
C VAL A 151 -5.79 -7.09 6.42
N LEU A 152 -4.55 -6.83 6.85
CA LEU A 152 -3.47 -6.52 5.93
C LEU A 152 -3.11 -7.72 5.03
N LEU A 153 -3.13 -8.95 5.58
CA LEU A 153 -2.91 -10.18 4.83
C LEU A 153 -3.96 -10.35 3.73
N PHE A 154 -5.24 -10.18 4.06
CA PHE A 154 -6.33 -10.31 3.09
C PHE A 154 -6.31 -9.20 2.04
N CYS A 155 -6.01 -7.94 2.41
CA CYS A 155 -5.82 -6.86 1.45
C CYS A 155 -4.71 -7.19 0.44
N GLY A 156 -3.60 -7.75 0.91
CA GLY A 156 -2.49 -8.18 0.05
C GLY A 156 -2.87 -9.34 -0.87
N ALA A 157 -3.48 -10.39 -0.34
CA ALA A 157 -3.92 -11.55 -1.11
C ALA A 157 -4.98 -11.18 -2.16
N ASN A 158 -5.93 -10.31 -1.79
CA ASN A 158 -6.98 -9.79 -2.67
C ASN A 158 -6.42 -8.95 -3.83
N THR A 159 -5.24 -8.34 -3.66
CA THR A 159 -4.67 -7.45 -4.68
C THR A 159 -3.59 -8.11 -5.52
N TYR A 160 -2.72 -8.92 -4.90
CA TYR A 160 -1.53 -9.48 -5.55
C TYR A 160 -1.62 -11.00 -5.77
N GLY A 161 -2.67 -11.63 -5.27
CA GLY A 161 -2.82 -13.08 -5.32
C GLY A 161 -3.15 -13.62 -6.71
N PRO A 162 -2.91 -14.92 -6.94
CA PRO A 162 -3.26 -15.58 -8.20
C PRO A 162 -4.78 -15.69 -8.40
N PHE A 163 -5.59 -15.41 -7.37
CA PHE A 163 -7.05 -15.46 -7.39
C PHE A 163 -7.68 -14.05 -7.51
N ALA A 164 -6.93 -13.08 -8.05
CA ALA A 164 -7.40 -11.68 -8.20
C ALA A 164 -8.34 -11.47 -9.41
N ASP A 165 -8.88 -12.53 -9.98
CA ASP A 165 -9.94 -12.56 -10.98
C ASP A 165 -11.27 -11.99 -10.43
N ARG A 166 -11.55 -12.25 -9.15
CA ARG A 166 -12.65 -11.65 -8.40
C ARG A 166 -12.10 -10.98 -7.15
N ARG A 167 -12.18 -9.66 -7.10
CA ARG A 167 -11.73 -8.87 -5.94
C ARG A 167 -12.90 -8.55 -5.04
N PHE A 168 -12.70 -8.73 -3.74
CA PHE A 168 -13.59 -8.22 -2.71
C PHE A 168 -13.34 -6.71 -2.54
N ASP A 169 -14.40 -5.96 -2.28
CA ASP A 169 -14.27 -4.59 -1.79
C ASP A 169 -13.99 -4.56 -0.27
N GLY A 170 -13.88 -3.35 0.32
CA GLY A 170 -13.55 -3.22 1.73
C GLY A 170 -14.65 -3.73 2.66
N ASP A 171 -15.91 -3.54 2.30
CA ASP A 171 -17.06 -3.98 3.09
C ASP A 171 -17.20 -5.51 3.02
N GLU A 172 -17.12 -6.08 1.84
CA GLU A 172 -17.17 -7.54 1.64
C GLU A 172 -16.04 -8.24 2.42
N LEU A 173 -14.79 -7.74 2.31
CA LEU A 173 -13.64 -8.30 2.98
C LEU A 173 -13.80 -8.26 4.50
N VAL A 174 -14.22 -7.13 5.05
CA VAL A 174 -14.40 -6.96 6.49
C VAL A 174 -15.59 -7.77 7.01
N SER A 175 -16.67 -7.88 6.25
CA SER A 175 -17.81 -8.74 6.61
C SER A 175 -17.38 -10.19 6.71
N LEU A 176 -16.63 -10.72 5.75
CA LEU A 176 -16.08 -12.08 5.80
C LEU A 176 -15.17 -12.30 7.02
N LEU A 177 -14.38 -11.31 7.39
CA LEU A 177 -13.47 -11.39 8.55
C LEU A 177 -14.20 -11.35 9.89
N LEU A 178 -15.19 -10.46 10.04
CA LEU A 178 -15.88 -10.25 11.31
C LEU A 178 -17.01 -11.25 11.54
N ASP A 179 -17.75 -11.60 10.50
CA ASP A 179 -18.93 -12.48 10.60
C ASP A 179 -18.59 -13.95 10.32
N GLY A 180 -17.48 -14.21 9.63
CA GLY A 180 -17.11 -15.55 9.17
C GLY A 180 -17.93 -16.00 7.96
N LEU A 181 -17.93 -17.32 7.70
CA LEU A 181 -18.59 -17.94 6.52
C LEU A 181 -19.82 -18.77 6.89
N LEU A 182 -20.09 -18.94 8.17
CA LEU A 182 -21.24 -19.70 8.63
C LEU A 182 -22.46 -18.78 8.80
N VAL A 183 -23.59 -19.22 8.31
CA VAL A 183 -24.89 -18.60 8.64
C VAL A 183 -25.07 -18.72 10.16
N GLN A 184 -25.17 -17.58 10.86
CA GLN A 184 -25.48 -17.60 12.27
C GLN A 184 -26.93 -18.09 12.41
N PRO A 185 -27.19 -19.16 13.20
CA PRO A 185 -28.58 -19.52 13.48
C PRO A 185 -29.23 -18.36 14.20
N ASP A 186 -30.38 -17.93 13.69
CA ASP A 186 -31.23 -16.92 14.33
C ASP A 186 -31.49 -17.32 15.79
N HIS A 187 -30.89 -16.60 16.74
CA HIS A 187 -31.23 -16.74 18.15
C HIS A 187 -32.51 -15.97 18.52
N SER A 188 -33.43 -15.87 17.58
CA SER A 188 -34.81 -15.41 17.84
C SER A 188 -35.66 -16.67 18.05
N HIS A 189 -35.71 -17.16 19.28
CA HIS A 189 -36.93 -17.72 19.96
C HIS A 189 -36.49 -18.49 21.21
N GLY A 190 -36.71 -17.88 22.32
CA GLY A 190 -36.58 -18.43 23.66
C GLY A 190 -37.31 -17.54 24.66
N GLY A 191 -38.51 -17.09 24.29
CA GLY A 191 -39.43 -16.46 25.21
C GLY A 191 -40.62 -17.40 25.40
N VAL A 192 -40.66 -18.12 26.50
CA VAL A 192 -41.87 -18.59 27.18
C VAL A 192 -41.66 -18.31 28.64
#